data_eeab750371c849cfc04c9a0c35894470
#
_entry.id   eeab750371c849cfc04c9a0c35894470
#
_cell.length_a   1.000
_cell.length_b   1.000
_cell.length_c   1.000
_cell.angle_alpha   90.00
_cell.angle_beta   90.00
_cell.angle_gamma   90.00
#
_symmetry.space_group_name_H-M   'P 1'
#
loop_
_entity.id
_entity.type
_entity.pdbx_description
1 polymer ?
#
loop_
_entity_poly.entity_id
_entity_poly.type
_entity_poly.pdbx_seq_one_letter_code
_entity_poly.pdbx_strand_id
1 'polypeptide(L)'
;MGLIDDLGPGKVGVDTAIFIYFIEAAPAWLPAITPLFRAADLGHRELVTSAATLLEVLVVPYRANNDRLAARYEALLTRSRGIRLIDLTRDLLRRAAQLRALTGVRTPDALQLTAALDAGCTVFVTNDRRLPAVGGLRVVQLAGYAA
;
A
#
# COMPACT_ATOMS: atom_id res chain seq x y z
N MET A 1 17.58 -1.83 -13.32
CA MET A 1 17.34 -1.06 -12.10
C MET A 1 16.23 -1.68 -11.30
N GLY A 2 16.35 -1.67 -9.99
CA GLY A 2 15.34 -2.23 -9.12
C GLY A 2 14.16 -1.32 -8.90
N LEU A 3 13.11 -1.87 -8.30
CA LEU A 3 11.90 -1.12 -7.99
C LEU A 3 12.21 0.16 -7.18
N ILE A 4 13.02 0.02 -6.13
CA ILE A 4 13.28 1.16 -5.23
C ILE A 4 13.95 2.33 -5.96
N ASP A 5 14.78 2.04 -6.94
CA ASP A 5 15.44 3.08 -7.73
C ASP A 5 14.45 3.82 -8.63
N ASP A 6 13.50 3.08 -9.21
CA ASP A 6 12.52 3.63 -10.13
C ASP A 6 11.43 4.45 -9.43
N LEU A 7 11.24 4.25 -8.12
CA LEU A 7 10.25 5.01 -7.36
C LEU A 7 10.64 6.48 -7.18
N GLY A 8 11.92 6.79 -7.30
CA GLY A 8 12.40 8.14 -7.02
C GLY A 8 12.30 8.49 -5.54
N PRO A 9 12.58 9.74 -5.18
CA PRO A 9 12.49 10.19 -3.79
C PRO A 9 11.04 10.41 -3.37
N GLY A 10 10.82 10.49 -2.06
CA GLY A 10 9.53 10.86 -1.49
C GLY A 10 8.78 9.68 -0.90
N LYS A 11 7.57 9.99 -0.47
CA LYS A 11 6.67 9.01 0.15
C LYS A 11 6.06 8.10 -0.91
N VAL A 12 5.86 6.85 -0.54
CA VAL A 12 5.35 5.82 -1.45
C VAL A 12 4.04 5.28 -0.92
N GLY A 13 2.97 5.40 -1.71
CA GLY A 13 1.72 4.71 -1.43
C GLY A 13 1.88 3.23 -1.79
N VAL A 14 1.34 2.34 -0.96
CA VAL A 14 1.50 0.90 -1.13
C VAL A 14 0.14 0.22 -1.04
N ASP A 15 -0.19 -0.56 -2.06
CA ASP A 15 -1.45 -1.31 -2.11
C ASP A 15 -1.42 -2.49 -1.14
N THR A 16 -2.59 -2.93 -0.72
CA THR A 16 -2.78 -4.01 0.25
C THR A 16 -2.00 -5.28 -0.11
N ALA A 17 -2.05 -5.69 -1.37
CA ALA A 17 -1.40 -6.93 -1.82
C ALA A 17 0.11 -6.95 -1.53
N ILE A 18 0.76 -5.79 -1.58
CA ILE A 18 2.21 -5.69 -1.36
C ILE A 18 2.56 -6.10 0.07
N PHE A 19 1.75 -5.71 1.05
CA PHE A 19 1.94 -6.11 2.45
C PHE A 19 1.76 -7.62 2.62
N ILE A 20 0.80 -8.20 1.91
CA ILE A 20 0.57 -9.65 1.94
C ILE A 20 1.79 -10.38 1.37
N TYR A 21 2.31 -9.94 0.23
CA TYR A 21 3.51 -10.53 -0.36
C TYR A 21 4.69 -10.50 0.60
N PHE A 22 4.85 -9.40 1.34
CA PHE A 22 5.96 -9.26 2.27
C PHE A 22 5.83 -10.19 3.47
N ILE A 23 4.67 -10.18 4.13
CA ILE A 23 4.42 -11.00 5.32
C ILE A 23 4.48 -12.49 5.00
N GLU A 24 3.88 -12.89 3.87
CA GLU A 24 3.78 -14.32 3.52
C GLU A 24 4.94 -14.78 2.61
N ALA A 25 5.94 -13.91 2.42
CA ALA A 25 7.16 -14.21 1.69
C ALA A 25 6.90 -14.79 0.29
N ALA A 26 6.04 -14.11 -0.48
CA ALA A 26 5.69 -14.54 -1.83
C ALA A 26 6.95 -14.55 -2.73
N PRO A 27 7.41 -15.73 -3.21
CA PRO A 27 8.71 -15.83 -3.88
C PRO A 27 8.85 -14.98 -5.13
N ALA A 28 7.75 -14.80 -5.88
CA ALA A 28 7.78 -14.01 -7.11
C ALA A 28 8.04 -12.53 -6.87
N TRP A 29 7.66 -12.00 -5.70
CA TRP A 29 7.66 -10.57 -5.43
C TRP A 29 8.63 -10.13 -4.35
N LEU A 30 8.96 -11.03 -3.43
CA LEU A 30 9.75 -10.70 -2.24
C LEU A 30 11.09 -10.02 -2.58
N PRO A 31 11.88 -10.49 -3.58
CA PRO A 31 13.14 -9.83 -3.89
C PRO A 31 12.97 -8.37 -4.32
N ALA A 32 11.88 -8.05 -5.03
CA ALA A 32 11.63 -6.70 -5.50
C ALA A 32 11.21 -5.75 -4.36
N ILE A 33 10.39 -6.25 -3.41
CA ILE A 33 9.81 -5.39 -2.37
C ILE A 33 10.63 -5.35 -1.08
N THR A 34 11.51 -6.31 -0.83
CA THR A 34 12.33 -6.33 0.39
C THR A 34 13.16 -5.05 0.56
N PRO A 35 13.82 -4.52 -0.48
CA PRO A 35 14.56 -3.25 -0.33
C PRO A 35 13.67 -2.09 0.08
N LEU A 36 12.41 -2.07 -0.36
CA LEU A 36 11.46 -1.03 -0.02
C LEU A 36 11.11 -1.07 1.47
N PHE A 37 10.78 -2.24 1.99
CA PHE A 37 10.47 -2.40 3.41
C PHE A 37 11.69 -2.16 4.29
N ARG A 38 12.86 -2.55 3.82
CA ARG A 38 14.11 -2.27 4.53
C ARG A 38 14.38 -0.78 4.63
N ALA A 39 14.19 -0.04 3.54
CA ALA A 39 14.37 1.41 3.54
C ALA A 39 13.41 2.08 4.54
N ALA A 40 12.17 1.60 4.62
CA ALA A 40 11.19 2.10 5.58
C ALA A 40 11.65 1.82 7.02
N ASP A 41 12.10 0.59 7.28
CA ASP A 41 12.55 0.19 8.62
C ASP A 41 13.76 1.01 9.08
N LEU A 42 14.64 1.36 8.15
CA LEU A 42 15.81 2.19 8.43
C LEU A 42 15.48 3.68 8.53
N GLY A 43 14.24 4.08 8.29
CA GLY A 43 13.83 5.48 8.34
C GLY A 43 14.21 6.29 7.12
N HIS A 44 14.63 5.64 6.03
CA HIS A 44 15.03 6.32 4.79
C HIS A 44 13.84 6.63 3.89
N ARG A 45 12.69 6.01 4.13
CA ARG A 45 11.51 6.17 3.29
C ARG A 45 10.23 5.96 4.11
N GLU A 46 9.18 6.68 3.76
CA GLU A 46 7.88 6.50 4.38
C GLU A 46 6.95 5.78 3.38
N LEU A 47 6.39 4.65 3.81
CA LEU A 47 5.36 3.92 3.08
C LEU A 47 4.00 4.29 3.65
N VAL A 48 3.03 4.52 2.79
CA VAL A 48 1.70 4.99 3.18
C VAL A 48 0.64 4.03 2.65
N THR A 49 -0.31 3.68 3.50
CA THR A 49 -1.48 2.91 3.08
C THR A 49 -2.70 3.37 3.87
N SER A 50 -3.90 3.12 3.36
CA SER A 50 -5.12 3.49 4.09
C SER A 50 -5.44 2.50 5.20
N ALA A 51 -6.19 2.94 6.21
CA ALA A 51 -6.65 2.07 7.29
C ALA A 51 -7.50 0.89 6.77
N ALA A 52 -8.08 1.00 5.59
CA ALA A 52 -8.79 -0.12 4.96
C ALA A 52 -7.89 -1.34 4.73
N THR A 53 -6.59 -1.13 4.54
CA THR A 53 -5.62 -2.22 4.40
C THR A 53 -5.61 -3.12 5.63
N LEU A 54 -5.75 -2.54 6.83
CA LEU A 54 -5.81 -3.33 8.06
C LEU A 54 -6.97 -4.32 8.02
N LEU A 55 -8.16 -3.85 7.63
CA LEU A 55 -9.31 -4.73 7.49
C LEU A 55 -9.05 -5.83 6.46
N GLU A 56 -8.54 -5.44 5.30
CA GLU A 56 -8.35 -6.37 4.19
C GLU A 56 -7.35 -7.48 4.50
N VAL A 57 -6.24 -7.16 5.19
CA VAL A 57 -5.24 -8.18 5.52
C VAL A 57 -5.66 -9.10 6.67
N LEU A 58 -6.58 -8.67 7.53
CA LEU A 58 -6.99 -9.44 8.70
C LEU A 58 -8.11 -10.45 8.44
N VAL A 59 -8.87 -10.28 7.37
CA VAL A 59 -10.02 -11.15 7.07
C VAL A 59 -9.60 -12.62 6.94
N VAL A 60 -8.60 -12.90 6.11
CA VAL A 60 -8.19 -14.29 5.85
C VAL A 60 -7.59 -14.94 7.09
N PRO A 61 -6.64 -14.32 7.82
CA PRO A 61 -6.16 -14.90 9.07
C PRO A 61 -7.25 -15.20 10.09
N TYR A 62 -8.19 -14.26 10.29
CA TYR A 62 -9.30 -14.49 11.24
C TYR A 62 -10.21 -15.60 10.78
N ARG A 63 -10.51 -15.68 9.49
CA ARG A 63 -11.34 -16.76 8.95
C ARG A 63 -10.70 -18.14 9.16
N ALA A 64 -9.36 -18.19 9.12
CA ALA A 64 -8.60 -19.40 9.35
C ALA A 64 -8.25 -19.66 10.84
N ASN A 65 -8.73 -18.83 11.75
CA ASN A 65 -8.38 -18.86 13.16
C ASN A 65 -6.86 -18.79 13.40
N ASN A 66 -6.16 -18.06 12.53
CA ASN A 66 -4.71 -17.88 12.62
C ASN A 66 -4.39 -16.56 13.30
N ASP A 67 -4.51 -16.53 14.63
CA ASP A 67 -4.32 -15.30 15.41
C ASP A 67 -2.87 -14.82 15.36
N ARG A 68 -1.91 -15.73 15.20
CA ARG A 68 -0.49 -15.35 15.09
C ARG A 68 -0.22 -14.56 13.80
N LEU A 69 -0.79 -15.01 12.69
CA LEU A 69 -0.64 -14.29 11.43
C LEU A 69 -1.35 -12.94 11.48
N ALA A 70 -2.56 -12.90 12.05
CA ALA A 70 -3.28 -11.65 12.24
C ALA A 70 -2.46 -10.65 13.06
N ALA A 71 -1.83 -11.10 14.14
CA ALA A 71 -0.98 -10.24 14.98
C ALA A 71 0.24 -9.72 14.21
N ARG A 72 0.82 -10.52 13.33
CA ARG A 72 1.96 -10.09 12.49
C ARG A 72 1.54 -8.99 11.54
N TYR A 73 0.39 -9.12 10.88
CA TYR A 73 -0.13 -8.07 10.00
C TYR A 73 -0.40 -6.78 10.76
N GLU A 74 -1.06 -6.88 11.89
CA GLU A 74 -1.39 -5.69 12.68
C GLU A 74 -0.13 -4.99 13.18
N ALA A 75 0.86 -5.74 13.64
CA ALA A 75 2.14 -5.18 14.08
C ALA A 75 2.87 -4.47 12.94
N LEU A 76 2.86 -5.06 11.75
CA LEU A 76 3.50 -4.44 10.57
C LEU A 76 2.86 -3.10 10.26
N LEU A 77 1.53 -3.04 10.23
CA LEU A 77 0.82 -1.84 9.79
C LEU A 77 0.74 -0.75 10.86
N THR A 78 0.76 -1.10 12.15
CA THR A 78 0.51 -0.13 13.21
C THR A 78 1.71 0.17 14.09
N ARG A 79 2.75 -0.66 14.07
CA ARG A 79 3.91 -0.51 14.95
C ARG A 79 5.24 -0.48 14.21
N SER A 80 5.24 -0.55 12.87
CA SER A 80 6.49 -0.50 12.12
C SER A 80 6.93 0.93 11.87
N ARG A 81 8.22 1.18 12.04
CA ARG A 81 8.83 2.42 11.64
C ARG A 81 8.74 2.57 10.12
N GLY A 82 8.38 3.77 9.67
CA GLY A 82 8.34 4.07 8.26
C GLY A 82 7.08 3.60 7.53
N ILE A 83 6.13 2.95 8.22
CA ILE A 83 4.84 2.60 7.62
C ILE A 83 3.75 3.42 8.32
N ARG A 84 3.04 4.21 7.53
CA ARG A 84 2.00 5.09 8.03
C ARG A 84 0.63 4.64 7.55
N LEU A 85 -0.26 4.39 8.50
CA LEU A 85 -1.65 4.02 8.25
C LEU A 85 -2.50 5.28 8.32
N ILE A 86 -3.20 5.60 7.22
CA ILE A 86 -4.03 6.81 7.12
C ILE A 86 -5.46 6.48 7.52
N ASP A 87 -5.96 7.15 8.55
CA ASP A 87 -7.32 6.94 9.04
C ASP A 87 -8.38 7.35 8.02
N LEU A 88 -9.50 6.64 8.04
CA LEU A 88 -10.63 6.91 7.17
C LEU A 88 -11.54 7.96 7.80
N THR A 89 -11.12 9.22 7.71
CA THR A 89 -11.91 10.33 8.23
C THR A 89 -13.08 10.63 7.29
N ARG A 90 -14.07 11.37 7.81
CA ARG A 90 -15.20 11.81 6.98
C ARG A 90 -14.72 12.58 5.76
N ASP A 91 -13.75 13.45 5.94
CA ASP A 91 -13.19 14.25 4.84
C ASP A 91 -12.53 13.38 3.79
N LEU A 92 -11.73 12.40 4.22
CA LEU A 92 -11.09 11.46 3.30
C LEU A 92 -12.13 10.66 2.52
N LEU A 93 -13.20 10.20 3.19
CA LEU A 93 -14.27 9.44 2.53
C LEU A 93 -14.99 10.29 1.48
N ARG A 94 -15.21 11.58 1.77
CA ARG A 94 -15.83 12.49 0.80
C ARG A 94 -14.98 12.64 -0.45
N ARG A 95 -13.68 12.83 -0.28
CA ARG A 95 -12.75 12.97 -1.42
C ARG A 95 -12.58 11.66 -2.18
N ALA A 96 -12.59 10.53 -1.50
CA ALA A 96 -12.61 9.23 -2.17
C ALA A 96 -13.87 9.04 -3.01
N ALA A 97 -15.02 9.51 -2.51
CA ALA A 97 -16.28 9.48 -3.28
C ALA A 97 -16.18 10.33 -4.54
N GLN A 98 -15.58 11.52 -4.43
CA GLN A 98 -15.35 12.39 -5.58
C GLN A 98 -14.44 11.72 -6.61
N LEU A 99 -13.36 11.06 -6.16
CA LEU A 99 -12.46 10.33 -7.04
C LEU A 99 -13.17 9.19 -7.76
N ARG A 100 -14.00 8.42 -7.05
CA ARG A 100 -14.81 7.37 -7.67
C ARG A 100 -15.75 7.92 -8.74
N ALA A 101 -16.40 9.03 -8.45
CA ALA A 101 -17.33 9.65 -9.39
C ALA A 101 -16.62 10.06 -10.69
N LEU A 102 -15.37 10.52 -10.60
CA LEU A 102 -14.61 10.95 -11.76
C LEU A 102 -13.98 9.80 -12.53
N THR A 103 -13.52 8.75 -11.86
CA THR A 103 -12.67 7.72 -12.47
C THR A 103 -13.35 6.36 -12.60
N GLY A 104 -14.39 6.10 -11.82
CA GLY A 104 -15.05 4.79 -11.80
C GLY A 104 -14.28 3.71 -11.03
N VAL A 105 -13.17 4.04 -10.35
CA VAL A 105 -12.44 3.04 -9.55
C VAL A 105 -13.32 2.52 -8.41
N ARG A 106 -13.03 1.30 -7.97
CA ARG A 106 -13.79 0.68 -6.87
C ARG A 106 -13.46 1.35 -5.54
N THR A 107 -14.35 1.16 -4.56
CA THR A 107 -14.21 1.79 -3.24
C THR A 107 -12.84 1.53 -2.58
N PRO A 108 -12.32 0.28 -2.51
CA PRO A 108 -11.02 0.07 -1.89
C PRO A 108 -9.89 0.84 -2.59
N ASP A 109 -9.93 0.89 -3.93
CA ASP A 109 -8.91 1.60 -4.71
C ASP A 109 -9.01 3.11 -4.49
N ALA A 110 -10.23 3.64 -4.42
CA ALA A 110 -10.43 5.06 -4.15
C ALA A 110 -9.87 5.47 -2.78
N LEU A 111 -10.08 4.63 -1.77
CA LEU A 111 -9.54 4.87 -0.43
C LEU A 111 -8.02 4.87 -0.43
N GLN A 112 -7.39 3.93 -1.14
CA GLN A 112 -5.94 3.85 -1.22
C GLN A 112 -5.34 5.06 -1.93
N LEU A 113 -5.88 5.41 -3.11
CA LEU A 113 -5.36 6.53 -3.88
C LEU A 113 -5.56 7.85 -3.14
N THR A 114 -6.70 8.05 -2.51
CA THR A 114 -6.98 9.27 -1.75
C THR A 114 -6.06 9.39 -0.53
N ALA A 115 -5.83 8.28 0.18
CA ALA A 115 -4.90 8.27 1.31
C ALA A 115 -3.48 8.63 0.88
N ALA A 116 -3.02 8.09 -0.25
CA ALA A 116 -1.70 8.39 -0.79
C ALA A 116 -1.58 9.87 -1.17
N LEU A 117 -2.59 10.42 -1.84
CA LEU A 117 -2.61 11.84 -2.21
C LEU A 117 -2.60 12.73 -0.98
N ASP A 118 -3.37 12.40 0.04
CA ASP A 118 -3.45 13.14 1.30
C ASP A 118 -2.11 13.20 2.02
N ALA A 119 -1.41 12.10 2.02
CA ALA A 119 -0.11 12.00 2.70
C ALA A 119 1.02 12.66 1.90
N GLY A 120 0.75 13.13 0.69
CA GLY A 120 1.76 13.75 -0.16
C GLY A 120 2.65 12.75 -0.88
N CYS A 121 2.15 11.54 -1.14
CA CYS A 121 2.90 10.56 -1.91
C CYS A 121 3.10 11.00 -3.35
N THR A 122 4.26 10.67 -3.92
CA THR A 122 4.57 10.96 -5.33
C THR A 122 4.33 9.77 -6.23
N VAL A 123 4.26 8.58 -5.65
CA VAL A 123 4.12 7.32 -6.39
C VAL A 123 3.28 6.34 -5.58
N PHE A 124 2.58 5.45 -6.28
CA PHE A 124 1.77 4.39 -5.69
C PHE A 124 2.16 3.05 -6.33
N VAL A 125 2.55 2.08 -5.49
CA VAL A 125 2.95 0.75 -5.94
C VAL A 125 1.79 -0.21 -5.81
N THR A 126 1.44 -0.87 -6.90
CA THR A 126 0.33 -1.82 -6.98
C THR A 126 0.66 -2.96 -7.92
N ASN A 127 -0.12 -4.03 -7.85
CA ASN A 127 -0.10 -5.09 -8.85
C ASN A 127 -1.43 -5.16 -9.62
N ASP A 128 -2.30 -4.16 -9.45
CA ASP A 128 -3.58 -4.06 -10.16
C ASP A 128 -3.42 -3.17 -11.39
N ARG A 129 -3.47 -3.80 -12.56
CA ARG A 129 -3.27 -3.11 -13.85
C ARG A 129 -4.39 -2.12 -14.19
N ARG A 130 -5.54 -2.22 -13.50
CA ARG A 130 -6.68 -1.34 -13.75
C ARG A 130 -6.58 0.00 -13.04
N LEU A 131 -5.63 0.15 -12.12
CA LEU A 131 -5.51 1.34 -11.31
C LEU A 131 -4.98 2.51 -12.15
N PRO A 132 -5.72 3.63 -12.27
CA PRO A 132 -5.27 4.77 -13.06
C PRO A 132 -4.32 5.67 -12.27
N ALA A 133 -3.48 6.40 -12.98
CA ALA A 133 -2.76 7.52 -12.38
C ALA A 133 -3.72 8.67 -12.14
N VAL A 134 -3.63 9.32 -10.98
CA VAL A 134 -4.52 10.42 -10.61
C VAL A 134 -3.75 11.54 -9.91
N GLY A 135 -4.12 12.78 -10.19
CA GLY A 135 -3.70 13.94 -9.39
C GLY A 135 -2.20 14.09 -9.17
N GLY A 136 -1.35 13.75 -10.12
CA GLY A 136 0.09 13.84 -9.94
C GLY A 136 0.71 12.64 -9.22
N LEU A 137 -0.11 11.66 -8.83
CA LEU A 137 0.35 10.41 -8.23
C LEU A 137 0.67 9.42 -9.36
N ARG A 138 1.94 9.07 -9.50
CA ARG A 138 2.39 8.10 -10.50
C ARG A 138 2.11 6.68 -10.00
N VAL A 139 1.59 5.82 -10.85
CA VAL A 139 1.31 4.42 -10.49
C VAL A 139 2.40 3.54 -11.08
N VAL A 140 3.02 2.72 -10.22
CA VAL A 140 4.08 1.79 -10.62
C VAL A 140 3.57 0.37 -10.44
N GLN A 141 3.64 -0.42 -11.52
CA GLN A 141 3.18 -1.80 -11.52
C GLN A 141 4.29 -2.72 -11.04
N LEU A 142 4.02 -3.49 -9.98
CA LEU A 142 4.99 -4.43 -9.42
C LEU A 142 5.37 -5.53 -10.42
N ALA A 143 4.47 -5.87 -11.33
CA ALA A 143 4.70 -6.94 -12.32
C ALA A 143 5.98 -6.76 -13.14
N GLY A 144 6.40 -5.53 -13.37
CA GLY A 144 7.64 -5.24 -14.10
C GLY A 144 8.91 -5.64 -13.36
N TYR A 145 8.80 -6.05 -12.09
CA TYR A 145 9.94 -6.36 -11.23
C TYR A 145 9.90 -7.79 -10.70
N ALA A 146 9.09 -8.65 -11.29
CA ALA A 146 8.97 -10.05 -10.86
C ALA A 146 10.32 -10.77 -10.92
N ALA A 147 10.53 -11.65 -9.96
CA ALA A 147 11.74 -12.47 -9.92
C ALA A 147 11.73 -13.51 -11.05
#